data_6cd21aabfe6d03309ad841c02ad124f8
#
_entry.id   6cd21aabfe6d03309ad841c02ad124f8
#
_cell.length_a   1.000
_cell.length_b   1.000
_cell.length_c   1.000
_cell.angle_alpha   90.00
_cell.angle_beta   90.00
_cell.angle_gamma   90.00
#
_symmetry.space_group_name_H-M   'P 1'
#
loop_
_entity.id
_entity.type
_entity.pdbx_description
1 polymer ?
#
loop_
_entity_poly.entity_id
_entity_poly.type
_entity_poly.pdbx_seq_one_letter_code
_entity_poly.pdbx_strand_id
1 'polypeptide(L)'
;MTANIKFAKVHPDAKIPTKRREDAGYDLWPCFDEDWIEIPPFENRLIPTGIASALDEDWAFIFRERGSTGTKNIKVSAGVIDSGFNGPWFVDIYNANKVPLFISKMGETGEQSPLTEHPDAILYPYEKAIAQALLVYVPDTNETVVDYEEIKNRKTERGCNQLGSTNQ
;
A
#
# COMPACT_ATOMS: atom_id res chain seq x y z
N MET A 1 4.33 23.60 3.49
CA MET A 1 3.83 23.41 2.11
C MET A 1 2.50 22.69 2.18
N THR A 2 1.54 23.05 1.35
CA THR A 2 0.21 22.41 1.28
C THR A 2 0.10 21.75 -0.09
N ALA A 3 -0.23 20.45 -0.14
CA ALA A 3 -0.46 19.74 -1.38
C ALA A 3 -1.91 19.89 -1.82
N ASN A 4 -2.15 20.08 -3.12
CA ASN A 4 -3.48 19.97 -3.70
C ASN A 4 -3.69 18.53 -4.18
N ILE A 5 -4.69 17.87 -3.63
CA ILE A 5 -5.06 16.50 -3.95
C ILE A 5 -6.48 16.49 -4.50
N LYS A 6 -6.66 15.88 -5.66
CA LYS A 6 -7.99 15.59 -6.21
C LYS A 6 -8.18 14.08 -6.23
N PHE A 7 -9.27 13.60 -5.64
CA PHE A 7 -9.70 12.21 -5.76
C PHE A 7 -10.91 12.10 -6.68
N ALA A 8 -10.92 11.05 -7.48
CA ALA A 8 -12.06 10.69 -8.31
C ALA A 8 -12.47 9.23 -8.06
N LYS A 9 -13.77 8.98 -8.06
CA LYS A 9 -14.30 7.62 -8.09
C LYS A 9 -14.29 7.10 -9.52
N VAL A 10 -13.66 5.94 -9.75
CA VAL A 10 -13.76 5.17 -11.00
C VAL A 10 -14.77 4.04 -10.88
N HIS A 11 -15.24 3.76 -9.66
CA HIS A 11 -16.35 2.86 -9.36
C HIS A 11 -17.36 3.59 -8.45
N PRO A 12 -18.69 3.48 -8.69
CA PRO A 12 -19.70 4.22 -7.93
C PRO A 12 -19.66 3.94 -6.43
N ASP A 13 -19.37 2.69 -6.03
CA ASP A 13 -19.34 2.25 -4.63
C ASP A 13 -18.01 2.53 -3.92
N ALA A 14 -17.01 3.09 -4.65
CA ALA A 14 -15.72 3.39 -4.06
C ALA A 14 -15.83 4.39 -2.90
N LYS A 15 -15.03 4.19 -1.86
CA LYS A 15 -14.88 5.12 -0.74
C LYS A 15 -13.72 6.06 -1.02
N ILE A 16 -13.95 7.36 -0.99
CA ILE A 16 -12.88 8.37 -1.12
C ILE A 16 -11.89 8.21 0.06
N PRO A 17 -10.57 8.15 -0.20
CA PRO A 17 -9.58 8.08 0.85
C PRO A 17 -9.69 9.22 1.85
N THR A 18 -9.71 8.92 3.14
CA THR A 18 -9.84 9.90 4.21
C THR A 18 -8.82 9.64 5.31
N LYS A 19 -8.49 10.71 6.06
CA LYS A 19 -7.69 10.62 7.27
C LYS A 19 -8.11 11.71 8.25
N ARG A 20 -7.86 11.50 9.53
CA ARG A 20 -7.92 12.57 10.54
C ARG A 20 -6.69 13.47 10.39
N ARG A 21 -6.74 14.67 10.96
CA ARG A 21 -5.61 15.64 10.88
C ARG A 21 -4.29 15.06 11.41
N GLU A 22 -4.36 14.24 12.45
CA GLU A 22 -3.20 13.66 13.13
C GLU A 22 -2.74 12.34 12.52
N ASP A 23 -3.53 11.71 11.63
CA ASP A 23 -3.14 10.48 10.97
C ASP A 23 -2.10 10.77 9.87
N ALA A 24 -1.09 9.93 9.77
CA ALA A 24 -0.06 10.05 8.74
C ALA A 24 -0.60 9.68 7.35
N GLY A 25 -1.51 8.70 7.27
CA GLY A 25 -2.00 8.13 6.01
C GLY A 25 -3.49 8.26 5.81
N TYR A 26 -3.89 8.30 4.54
CA TYR A 26 -5.27 8.18 4.09
C TYR A 26 -5.66 6.71 4.06
N ASP A 27 -6.76 6.33 4.69
CA ASP A 27 -7.29 4.98 4.64
C ASP A 27 -7.73 4.62 3.21
N LEU A 28 -7.40 3.38 2.79
CA LEU A 28 -7.77 2.81 1.50
C LEU A 28 -8.66 1.58 1.71
N TRP A 29 -9.79 1.57 1.04
CA TRP A 29 -10.77 0.47 1.09
C TRP A 29 -10.74 -0.34 -0.20
N PRO A 30 -11.04 -1.66 -0.13
CA PRO A 30 -11.29 -2.46 -1.32
C PRO A 30 -12.56 -1.99 -2.02
N CYS A 31 -12.62 -2.15 -3.34
CA CYS A 31 -13.80 -1.89 -4.14
C CYS A 31 -13.85 -2.87 -5.32
N PHE A 32 -14.64 -3.93 -5.21
CA PHE A 32 -14.82 -4.98 -6.21
C PHE A 32 -16.26 -5.51 -6.16
N ASP A 33 -16.72 -6.21 -7.21
CA ASP A 33 -18.10 -6.69 -7.33
C ASP A 33 -18.31 -8.07 -6.72
N GLU A 34 -17.29 -8.91 -6.70
CA GLU A 34 -17.31 -10.28 -6.18
C GLU A 34 -17.67 -10.32 -4.67
N ASP A 35 -18.12 -11.47 -4.19
CA ASP A 35 -18.40 -11.67 -2.77
C ASP A 35 -17.13 -11.64 -1.92
N TRP A 36 -16.02 -12.10 -2.49
CA TRP A 36 -14.68 -12.02 -1.89
C TRP A 36 -13.57 -12.10 -2.94
N ILE A 37 -12.38 -11.69 -2.55
CA ILE A 37 -11.12 -11.97 -3.24
C ILE A 37 -10.27 -12.85 -2.34
N GLU A 38 -9.86 -14.01 -2.87
CA GLU A 38 -8.89 -14.91 -2.22
C GLU A 38 -7.46 -14.50 -2.55
N ILE A 39 -6.61 -14.53 -1.54
CA ILE A 39 -5.15 -14.40 -1.65
C ILE A 39 -4.54 -15.66 -1.06
N PRO A 40 -4.06 -16.61 -1.88
CA PRO A 40 -3.45 -17.84 -1.40
C PRO A 40 -2.25 -17.60 -0.48
N PRO A 41 -1.82 -18.61 0.29
CA PRO A 41 -0.62 -18.50 1.12
C PRO A 41 0.61 -18.12 0.29
N PHE A 42 1.36 -17.11 0.77
CA PHE A 42 2.60 -16.62 0.16
C PHE A 42 2.45 -16.07 -1.27
N GLU A 43 1.24 -15.71 -1.65
CA GLU A 43 0.95 -15.02 -2.90
C GLU A 43 0.46 -13.60 -2.67
N ASN A 44 0.41 -12.81 -3.75
CA ASN A 44 -0.16 -11.47 -3.76
C ASN A 44 -1.31 -11.35 -4.74
N ARG A 45 -2.15 -10.32 -4.51
CA ARG A 45 -3.25 -9.93 -5.40
C ARG A 45 -3.38 -8.43 -5.43
N LEU A 46 -3.61 -7.89 -6.61
CA LEU A 46 -3.99 -6.50 -6.80
C LEU A 46 -5.45 -6.32 -6.40
N ILE A 47 -5.68 -5.57 -5.33
CA ILE A 47 -7.02 -5.28 -4.83
C ILE A 47 -7.44 -3.91 -5.34
N PRO A 48 -8.50 -3.82 -6.17
CA PRO A 48 -8.98 -2.55 -6.67
C PRO A 48 -9.56 -1.69 -5.54
N THR A 49 -9.34 -0.38 -5.62
CA THR A 49 -9.90 0.60 -4.67
C THR A 49 -11.04 1.41 -5.27
N GLY A 50 -11.21 1.36 -6.59
CA GLY A 50 -12.18 2.17 -7.31
C GLY A 50 -11.88 3.67 -7.30
N ILE A 51 -10.64 4.09 -6.99
CA ILE A 51 -10.20 5.47 -6.85
C ILE A 51 -9.09 5.78 -7.86
N ALA A 52 -9.06 7.02 -8.33
CA ALA A 52 -7.94 7.64 -9.02
C ALA A 52 -7.62 9.00 -8.36
N SER A 53 -6.42 9.54 -8.59
CA SER A 53 -6.05 10.86 -8.09
C SER A 53 -5.32 11.71 -9.11
N ALA A 54 -5.28 13.01 -8.80
CA ALA A 54 -4.32 13.95 -9.38
C ALA A 54 -3.64 14.71 -8.24
N LEU A 55 -2.32 14.88 -8.35
CA LEU A 55 -1.45 15.52 -7.37
C LEU A 55 -0.66 16.65 -8.01
N ASP A 56 -0.23 17.64 -7.21
CA ASP A 56 0.84 18.56 -7.60
C ASP A 56 2.16 17.76 -7.80
N GLU A 57 3.03 18.24 -8.70
CA GLU A 57 4.25 17.55 -9.15
C GLU A 57 5.23 17.19 -8.02
N ASP A 58 5.26 18.00 -6.97
CA ASP A 58 6.15 17.82 -5.81
C ASP A 58 5.71 16.71 -4.85
N TRP A 59 4.68 15.93 -5.18
CA TRP A 59 4.10 14.97 -4.26
C TRP A 59 3.87 13.60 -4.89
N ALA A 60 3.96 12.56 -4.05
CA ALA A 60 3.59 11.20 -4.39
C ALA A 60 2.85 10.56 -3.23
N PHE A 61 2.08 9.50 -3.50
CA PHE A 61 1.61 8.61 -2.44
C PHE A 61 2.48 7.35 -2.35
N ILE A 62 2.71 6.91 -1.12
CA ILE A 62 3.30 5.61 -0.83
C ILE A 62 2.29 4.80 -0.02
N PHE A 63 1.89 3.64 -0.53
CA PHE A 63 0.99 2.74 0.18
C PHE A 63 1.75 1.94 1.23
N ARG A 64 1.13 1.80 2.39
CA ARG A 64 1.69 1.06 3.53
C ARG A 64 0.60 0.25 4.21
N GLU A 65 1.04 -0.76 4.95
CA GLU A 65 0.18 -1.51 5.84
C GLU A 65 -0.42 -0.59 6.90
N ARG A 66 -1.64 -0.89 7.32
CA ARG A 66 -2.17 -0.39 8.58
C ARG A 66 -1.67 -1.26 9.74
N GLY A 67 -1.65 -0.74 10.95
CA GLY A 67 -1.32 -1.54 12.13
C GLY A 67 -2.15 -2.83 12.22
N SER A 68 -3.46 -2.74 11.88
CA SER A 68 -4.39 -3.88 11.91
C SER A 68 -4.16 -4.93 10.82
N THR A 69 -3.53 -4.59 9.70
CA THR A 69 -3.18 -5.52 8.63
C THR A 69 -1.75 -6.04 8.79
N GLY A 70 -0.80 -5.16 9.05
CA GLY A 70 0.61 -5.52 9.21
C GLY A 70 0.87 -6.54 10.34
N THR A 71 0.20 -6.39 11.48
CA THR A 71 0.28 -7.33 12.62
C THR A 71 -0.33 -8.71 12.32
N LYS A 72 -1.14 -8.82 11.28
CA LYS A 72 -1.73 -10.09 10.79
C LYS A 72 -0.97 -10.68 9.61
N ASN A 73 0.26 -10.23 9.37
CA ASN A 73 1.06 -10.65 8.21
C ASN A 73 0.38 -10.40 6.85
N ILE A 74 -0.48 -9.40 6.78
CA ILE A 74 -1.06 -8.88 5.54
C ILE A 74 -0.20 -7.70 5.12
N LYS A 75 0.58 -7.85 4.04
CA LYS A 75 1.60 -6.88 3.62
C LYS A 75 1.17 -6.14 2.36
N VAL A 76 1.74 -4.96 2.17
CA VAL A 76 1.63 -4.19 0.93
C VAL A 76 2.93 -4.31 0.16
N SER A 77 2.90 -4.93 -1.04
CA SER A 77 4.09 -5.25 -1.84
C SER A 77 4.48 -4.14 -2.82
N ALA A 78 3.51 -3.42 -3.35
CA ALA A 78 3.71 -2.31 -4.25
C ALA A 78 2.77 -1.16 -3.89
N GLY A 79 3.07 0.05 -4.34
CA GLY A 79 2.18 1.14 -4.00
C GLY A 79 2.83 2.52 -4.00
N VAL A 80 3.66 2.84 -4.98
CA VAL A 80 4.02 4.23 -5.27
C VAL A 80 3.04 4.75 -6.30
N ILE A 81 2.40 5.88 -6.02
CA ILE A 81 1.54 6.62 -6.93
C ILE A 81 2.20 7.96 -7.19
N ASP A 82 2.81 8.08 -8.34
CA ASP A 82 3.45 9.31 -8.80
C ASP A 82 2.40 10.39 -9.12
N SER A 83 2.80 11.66 -9.08
CA SER A 83 1.94 12.79 -9.43
C SER A 83 1.35 12.69 -10.84
N GLY A 84 2.14 12.15 -11.78
CA GLY A 84 1.73 11.94 -13.18
C GLY A 84 0.85 10.72 -13.43
N PHE A 85 0.59 9.87 -12.42
CA PHE A 85 -0.25 8.69 -12.58
C PHE A 85 -1.73 9.02 -12.34
N ASN A 86 -2.52 8.97 -13.41
CA ASN A 86 -3.96 9.30 -13.39
C ASN A 86 -4.87 8.05 -13.49
N GLY A 87 -4.29 6.86 -13.43
CA GLY A 87 -5.04 5.60 -13.52
C GLY A 87 -5.71 5.19 -12.20
N PRO A 88 -6.53 4.12 -12.24
CA PRO A 88 -7.15 3.58 -11.04
C PRO A 88 -6.10 3.00 -10.08
N TRP A 89 -6.34 3.17 -8.78
CA TRP A 89 -5.47 2.66 -7.73
C TRP A 89 -5.78 1.21 -7.39
N PHE A 90 -4.72 0.41 -7.29
CA PHE A 90 -4.76 -0.95 -6.78
C PHE A 90 -3.80 -1.06 -5.60
N VAL A 91 -4.21 -1.78 -4.57
CA VAL A 91 -3.32 -2.15 -3.46
C VAL A 91 -2.84 -3.57 -3.70
N ASP A 92 -1.54 -3.76 -3.87
CA ASP A 92 -0.94 -5.09 -4.00
C ASP A 92 -0.78 -5.71 -2.61
N ILE A 93 -1.68 -6.61 -2.25
CA ILE A 93 -1.69 -7.29 -0.95
C ILE A 93 -0.96 -8.62 -1.08
N TYR A 94 0.07 -8.81 -0.24
CA TYR A 94 0.78 -10.07 -0.05
C TYR A 94 0.32 -10.76 1.23
N ASN A 95 -0.10 -12.02 1.10
CA ASN A 95 -0.46 -12.87 2.22
C ASN A 95 0.78 -13.62 2.74
N ALA A 96 1.40 -13.12 3.81
CA ALA A 96 2.56 -13.76 4.44
C ALA A 96 2.17 -14.85 5.45
N ASN A 97 0.94 -15.39 5.37
CA ASN A 97 0.45 -16.47 6.23
C ASN A 97 0.51 -17.82 5.51
N LYS A 98 0.42 -18.91 6.29
CA LYS A 98 0.37 -20.31 5.79
C LYS A 98 -1.03 -20.75 5.38
N VAL A 99 -2.03 -19.90 5.56
CA VAL A 99 -3.45 -20.19 5.26
C VAL A 99 -3.97 -19.13 4.29
N PRO A 100 -5.01 -19.41 3.51
CA PRO A 100 -5.63 -18.43 2.63
C PRO A 100 -6.12 -17.20 3.38
N LEU A 101 -6.09 -16.04 2.72
CA LEU A 101 -6.68 -14.79 3.17
C LEU A 101 -7.82 -14.42 2.23
N PHE A 102 -9.00 -14.17 2.78
CA PHE A 102 -10.15 -13.67 2.04
C PHE A 102 -10.45 -12.24 2.45
N ILE A 103 -10.47 -11.31 1.48
CA ILE A 103 -11.08 -9.99 1.66
C ILE A 103 -12.55 -10.17 1.26
N SER A 104 -13.47 -10.16 2.22
CA SER A 104 -14.84 -10.67 2.01
C SER A 104 -15.90 -9.67 2.43
N LYS A 105 -16.97 -9.59 1.60
CA LYS A 105 -18.26 -8.99 1.92
C LYS A 105 -19.12 -9.92 2.79
N MET A 106 -18.80 -11.22 2.75
CA MET A 106 -19.50 -12.25 3.54
C MET A 106 -18.92 -12.31 4.96
N GLY A 107 -19.77 -12.64 5.93
CA GLY A 107 -19.37 -12.83 7.32
C GLY A 107 -18.60 -14.12 7.56
N GLU A 108 -18.19 -14.34 8.83
CA GLU A 108 -17.48 -15.56 9.24
C GLU A 108 -18.38 -16.80 9.24
N THR A 109 -19.70 -16.63 9.30
CA THR A 109 -20.69 -17.70 9.36
C THR A 109 -21.72 -17.59 8.24
N GLY A 110 -22.29 -18.72 7.84
CA GLY A 110 -23.28 -18.83 6.79
C GLY A 110 -22.80 -19.68 5.60
N GLU A 111 -23.73 -20.21 4.81
CA GLU A 111 -23.43 -21.08 3.67
C GLU A 111 -22.57 -20.39 2.59
N GLN A 112 -22.65 -19.07 2.49
CA GLN A 112 -21.88 -18.26 1.54
C GLN A 112 -20.55 -17.73 2.14
N SER A 113 -20.16 -18.16 3.34
CA SER A 113 -18.88 -17.77 3.90
C SER A 113 -17.74 -18.57 3.25
N PRO A 114 -16.62 -17.92 2.86
CA PRO A 114 -15.45 -18.66 2.37
C PRO A 114 -14.86 -19.60 3.44
N LEU A 115 -15.14 -19.38 4.72
CA LEU A 115 -14.71 -20.24 5.82
C LEU A 115 -15.43 -21.59 5.84
N THR A 116 -16.54 -21.76 5.08
CA THR A 116 -17.22 -23.05 4.94
C THR A 116 -16.31 -24.06 4.26
N GLU A 117 -15.57 -23.66 3.24
CA GLU A 117 -14.61 -24.51 2.52
C GLU A 117 -13.19 -24.41 3.08
N HIS A 118 -12.85 -23.28 3.70
CA HIS A 118 -11.53 -22.97 4.25
C HIS A 118 -11.62 -22.56 5.73
N PRO A 119 -11.94 -23.48 6.67
CA PRO A 119 -12.22 -23.12 8.07
C PRO A 119 -11.05 -22.49 8.82
N ASP A 120 -9.81 -22.72 8.40
CA ASP A 120 -8.60 -22.15 8.99
C ASP A 120 -8.14 -20.84 8.32
N ALA A 121 -8.84 -20.36 7.28
CA ALA A 121 -8.46 -19.17 6.55
C ALA A 121 -8.64 -17.91 7.38
N ILE A 122 -7.91 -16.84 6.99
CA ILE A 122 -8.09 -15.52 7.56
C ILE A 122 -9.17 -14.79 6.78
N LEU A 123 -10.22 -14.36 7.46
CA LEU A 123 -11.23 -13.49 6.89
C LEU A 123 -10.94 -12.03 7.26
N TYR A 124 -10.77 -11.19 6.25
CA TYR A 124 -10.64 -9.75 6.41
C TYR A 124 -11.92 -9.06 5.88
N PRO A 125 -12.64 -8.31 6.73
CA PRO A 125 -13.89 -7.70 6.32
C PRO A 125 -13.70 -6.64 5.23
N TYR A 126 -14.49 -6.72 4.15
CA TYR A 126 -14.53 -5.76 3.05
C TYR A 126 -14.76 -4.31 3.52
N GLU A 127 -15.53 -4.13 4.60
CA GLU A 127 -15.86 -2.81 5.14
C GLU A 127 -14.67 -2.09 5.80
N LYS A 128 -13.59 -2.81 6.08
CA LYS A 128 -12.38 -2.26 6.70
C LYS A 128 -11.37 -1.80 5.66
N ALA A 129 -10.68 -0.70 5.96
CA ALA A 129 -9.57 -0.26 5.13
C ALA A 129 -8.43 -1.29 5.14
N ILE A 130 -7.93 -1.66 3.95
CA ILE A 130 -6.91 -2.71 3.74
C ILE A 130 -5.49 -2.16 3.80
N ALA A 131 -5.32 -0.87 3.52
CA ALA A 131 -4.03 -0.19 3.49
C ALA A 131 -4.20 1.29 3.86
N GLN A 132 -3.11 2.02 3.88
CA GLN A 132 -3.09 3.47 4.00
C GLN A 132 -2.13 4.09 2.98
N ALA A 133 -2.45 5.27 2.46
CA ALA A 133 -1.63 6.05 1.55
C ALA A 133 -0.97 7.20 2.30
N LEU A 134 0.37 7.20 2.38
CA LEU A 134 1.16 8.28 2.95
C LEU A 134 1.49 9.28 1.84
N LEU A 135 1.17 10.55 2.06
CA LEU A 135 1.60 11.62 1.15
C LEU A 135 3.05 11.97 1.47
N VAL A 136 3.93 11.93 0.48
CA VAL A 136 5.35 12.25 0.61
C VAL A 136 5.73 13.39 -0.32
N TYR A 137 6.62 14.26 0.15
CA TYR A 137 7.20 15.32 -0.67
C TYR A 137 8.29 14.74 -1.56
N VAL A 138 8.26 15.10 -2.83
CA VAL A 138 9.23 14.70 -3.86
C VAL A 138 9.94 15.97 -4.32
N PRO A 139 11.16 16.25 -3.83
CA PRO A 139 11.87 17.48 -4.20
C PRO A 139 12.39 17.40 -5.63
N ASP A 140 12.50 18.56 -6.28
CA ASP A 140 13.32 18.68 -7.48
C ASP A 140 14.76 18.28 -7.22
N THR A 141 15.38 17.60 -8.16
CA THR A 141 16.76 17.13 -8.07
C THR A 141 17.57 17.59 -9.27
N ASN A 142 18.87 17.79 -9.04
CA ASN A 142 19.86 17.99 -10.10
C ASN A 142 20.82 16.79 -10.07
N GLU A 143 20.73 15.91 -11.05
CA GLU A 143 21.56 14.73 -11.15
C GLU A 143 22.81 15.02 -11.96
N THR A 144 23.95 14.55 -11.45
CA THR A 144 25.23 14.59 -12.17
C THR A 144 25.84 13.21 -12.15
N VAL A 145 26.20 12.70 -13.31
CA VAL A 145 26.95 11.45 -13.42
C VAL A 145 28.43 11.75 -13.24
N VAL A 146 29.04 11.09 -12.26
CA VAL A 146 30.47 11.22 -11.93
C VAL A 146 31.14 9.85 -11.91
N ASP A 147 32.47 9.80 -11.92
CA ASP A 147 33.21 8.56 -11.75
C ASP A 147 33.07 8.01 -10.31
N TYR A 148 33.05 6.68 -10.19
CA TYR A 148 32.90 6.02 -8.87
C TYR A 148 33.98 6.44 -7.88
N GLU A 149 35.21 6.68 -8.34
CA GLU A 149 36.32 7.13 -7.47
C GLU A 149 36.04 8.50 -6.80
N GLU A 150 35.30 9.39 -7.45
CA GLU A 150 34.86 10.65 -6.85
C GLU A 150 33.93 10.41 -5.64
N ILE A 151 32.96 9.51 -5.81
CA ILE A 151 32.03 9.14 -4.71
C ILE A 151 32.77 8.40 -3.59
N LYS A 152 33.61 7.45 -3.94
CA LYS A 152 34.39 6.61 -3.01
C LYS A 152 35.30 7.43 -2.11
N ASN A 153 35.94 8.45 -2.69
CA ASN A 153 36.86 9.34 -1.98
C ASN A 153 36.17 10.46 -1.21
N ARG A 154 34.82 10.52 -1.23
CA ARG A 154 34.06 11.49 -0.45
C ARG A 154 34.25 11.23 1.06
N LYS A 155 34.67 12.23 1.79
CA LYS A 155 34.84 12.14 3.24
C LYS A 155 33.48 12.13 3.94
N THR A 156 33.11 10.97 4.52
CA THR A 156 31.91 10.79 5.34
C THR A 156 32.27 9.90 6.54
N GLU A 157 31.49 9.98 7.62
CA GLU A 157 31.70 9.14 8.81
C GLU A 157 31.61 7.64 8.51
N ARG A 158 30.73 7.26 7.58
CA ARG A 158 30.53 5.85 7.20
C ARG A 158 31.54 5.36 6.17
N GLY A 159 32.00 6.22 5.26
CA GLY A 159 32.84 5.84 4.13
C GLY A 159 32.19 4.77 3.23
N CYS A 160 33.01 3.83 2.74
CA CYS A 160 32.60 2.71 1.88
C CYS A 160 32.32 1.42 2.67
N ASN A 161 32.02 1.49 3.96
CA ASN A 161 31.75 0.33 4.80
C ASN A 161 30.51 -0.44 4.36
N GLN A 162 30.55 -1.77 4.49
CA GLN A 162 29.47 -2.66 4.08
C GLN A 162 28.24 -2.57 4.99
N LEU A 163 27.14 -3.19 4.56
CA LEU A 163 25.92 -3.29 5.36
C LEU A 163 26.21 -3.91 6.74
N GLY A 164 25.68 -3.33 7.81
CA GLY A 164 25.86 -3.82 9.17
C GLY A 164 27.07 -3.24 9.92
N SER A 165 27.89 -2.37 9.30
CA SER A 165 29.08 -1.77 9.91
C SER A 165 28.81 -0.61 10.90
N THR A 166 27.54 -0.26 11.14
CA THR A 166 27.15 0.90 11.97
C THR A 166 27.48 0.74 13.47
N ASN A 167 27.77 -0.47 13.93
CA ASN A 167 28.04 -0.81 15.34
C ASN A 167 29.48 -1.34 15.58
N GLN A 168 30.45 -1.01 14.74
CA GLN A 168 31.88 -1.30 14.95
C GLN A 168 32.64 -0.08 15.37
#